data_dd87aee69dd7cdaf0c0dab82d22851ab
#
_entry.id   dd87aee69dd7cdaf0c0dab82d22851ab
#
_cell.length_a   1.000
_cell.length_b   1.000
_cell.length_c   1.000
_cell.angle_alpha   90.00
_cell.angle_beta   90.00
_cell.angle_gamma   90.00
#
_symmetry.space_group_name_H-M   'P 1'
#
loop_
_entity.id
_entity.type
_entity.pdbx_description
1 polymer ?
#
loop_
_entity_poly.entity_id
_entity_poly.type
_entity_poly.pdbx_seq_one_letter_code
_entity_poly.pdbx_strand_id
1 'polypeptide(L)'
;MAYDKNNIFAKILRNEIPCDKVYENEHTLAFNDINPQAKVHVLVIPKGAYTDVDDFSKNASKEETLSLMQAVAEVCKITKISLAE
;
A
#
# COMPACT_ATOMS: atom_id res chain seq x y z
N MET A 1 -2.30 -14.52 12.94
CA MET A 1 -1.48 -13.50 13.63
C MET A 1 -2.27 -12.21 13.80
N ALA A 2 -2.22 -11.59 14.97
CA ALA A 2 -2.96 -10.36 15.20
C ALA A 2 -2.23 -9.18 14.54
N TYR A 3 -3.01 -8.22 14.05
CA TYR A 3 -2.47 -6.99 13.49
C TYR A 3 -1.83 -6.15 14.60
N ASP A 4 -0.58 -5.75 14.39
CA ASP A 4 0.13 -4.91 15.34
C ASP A 4 -0.11 -3.43 15.01
N LYS A 5 -0.88 -2.75 15.85
CA LYS A 5 -1.20 -1.32 15.67
C LYS A 5 0.02 -0.41 15.81
N ASN A 6 1.13 -0.93 16.28
CA ASN A 6 2.36 -0.16 16.45
C ASN A 6 3.37 -0.39 15.31
N ASN A 7 3.00 -1.15 14.28
CA ASN A 7 3.88 -1.33 13.14
C ASN A 7 4.04 -0.01 12.38
N ILE A 8 5.12 0.11 11.61
CA ILE A 8 5.47 1.35 10.92
C ILE A 8 4.39 1.80 9.93
N PHE A 9 3.72 0.84 9.25
CA PHE A 9 2.69 1.19 8.26
C PHE A 9 1.44 1.74 8.94
N ALA A 10 1.05 1.17 10.08
CA ALA A 10 -0.06 1.71 10.86
C ALA A 10 0.23 3.13 11.34
N LYS A 11 1.46 3.41 11.75
CA LYS A 11 1.88 4.75 12.16
C LYS A 11 1.86 5.73 11.00
N ILE A 12 2.26 5.31 9.80
CA ILE A 12 2.17 6.13 8.59
C ILE A 12 0.71 6.46 8.29
N LEU A 13 -0.18 5.47 8.37
CA LEU A 13 -1.61 5.67 8.11
C LEU A 13 -2.26 6.64 9.11
N ARG A 14 -1.76 6.70 10.34
CA ARG A 14 -2.23 7.64 11.37
C ARG A 14 -1.54 9.01 11.31
N ASN A 15 -0.67 9.23 10.33
CA ASN A 15 0.13 10.44 10.18
C ASN A 15 1.12 10.67 11.33
N GLU A 16 1.50 9.63 12.05
CA GLU A 16 2.51 9.71 13.11
C GLU A 16 3.92 9.69 12.54
N ILE A 17 4.10 9.09 11.36
CA ILE A 17 5.37 9.07 10.62
C ILE A 17 5.11 9.62 9.23
N PRO A 18 5.89 10.61 8.77
CA PRO A 18 5.70 11.16 7.42
C PRO A 18 6.09 10.13 6.35
N CYS A 19 5.47 10.24 5.19
CA CYS A 19 5.84 9.43 4.04
C CYS A 19 5.80 10.27 2.77
N ASP A 20 6.54 9.81 1.75
CA ASP A 20 6.55 10.43 0.42
C ASP A 20 5.46 9.78 -0.42
N LYS A 21 4.28 10.36 -0.37
CA LYS A 21 3.07 9.81 -0.99
C LYS A 21 3.16 9.88 -2.51
N VAL A 22 2.90 8.75 -3.18
CA VAL A 22 2.83 8.65 -4.64
C VAL A 22 1.39 8.67 -5.11
N TYR A 23 0.49 7.97 -4.43
CA TYR A 23 -0.91 7.87 -4.79
C TYR A 23 -1.72 7.45 -3.56
N GLU A 24 -2.96 7.90 -3.50
CA GLU A 24 -3.86 7.51 -2.43
C GLU A 24 -5.29 7.50 -2.95
N ASN A 25 -6.07 6.50 -2.54
CA ASN A 25 -7.50 6.49 -2.75
C ASN A 25 -8.21 6.14 -1.43
N GLU A 26 -9.50 5.84 -1.48
CA GLU A 26 -10.31 5.65 -0.28
C GLU A 26 -9.77 4.56 0.64
N HIS A 27 -9.26 3.46 0.07
CA HIS A 27 -8.88 2.27 0.85
C HIS A 27 -7.40 1.89 0.74
N THR A 28 -6.59 2.66 0.00
CA THR A 28 -5.21 2.28 -0.31
C THR A 28 -4.29 3.50 -0.29
N LEU A 29 -3.06 3.29 0.18
CA LEU A 29 -2.01 4.30 0.16
C LEU A 29 -0.78 3.72 -0.54
N ALA A 30 -0.17 4.49 -1.44
CA ALA A 30 1.09 4.16 -2.09
C ALA A 30 2.11 5.25 -1.81
N PHE A 31 3.32 4.86 -1.43
CA PHE A 31 4.38 5.80 -1.07
C PHE A 31 5.75 5.22 -1.39
N ASN A 32 6.74 6.10 -1.56
CA ASN A 32 8.11 5.66 -1.79
C ASN A 32 8.71 5.07 -0.53
N ASP A 33 9.43 3.94 -0.67
CA ASP A 33 10.16 3.36 0.45
C ASP A 33 11.29 4.30 0.87
N ILE A 34 11.46 4.51 2.17
CA ILE A 34 12.52 5.34 2.72
C ILE A 34 13.90 4.69 2.57
N ASN A 35 13.93 3.35 2.41
CA ASN A 35 15.16 2.58 2.18
C ASN A 35 14.99 1.78 0.89
N PRO A 36 14.96 2.44 -0.28
CA PRO A 36 14.66 1.74 -1.53
C PRO A 36 15.76 0.74 -1.88
N GLN A 37 15.34 -0.46 -2.30
CA GLN A 37 16.24 -1.52 -2.76
C GLN A 37 16.44 -1.46 -4.28
N ALA A 38 15.72 -0.57 -4.94
CA ALA A 38 15.77 -0.40 -6.39
C ALA A 38 15.59 1.08 -6.71
N LYS A 39 15.85 1.45 -7.97
CA LYS A 39 15.69 2.82 -8.46
C LYS A 39 14.26 3.34 -8.25
N VAL A 40 13.28 2.46 -8.45
CA VAL A 40 11.88 2.73 -8.13
C VAL A 40 11.42 1.67 -7.14
N HIS A 41 11.02 2.08 -5.95
CA HIS A 41 10.57 1.16 -4.90
C HIS A 41 9.39 1.79 -4.19
N VAL A 42 8.18 1.52 -4.68
CA VAL A 42 6.93 2.04 -4.13
C VAL A 42 6.22 0.93 -3.37
N LEU A 43 5.81 1.24 -2.15
CA LEU A 43 5.01 0.36 -1.32
C LEU A 43 3.54 0.71 -1.50
N VAL A 44 2.71 -0.30 -1.74
CA VAL A 44 1.26 -0.13 -1.87
C VAL A 44 0.61 -0.91 -0.74
N ILE A 45 -0.07 -0.20 0.16
CA ILE A 45 -0.66 -0.81 1.35
C ILE A 45 -2.14 -0.51 1.46
N PRO A 46 -2.95 -1.46 1.97
CA PRO A 46 -4.34 -1.17 2.31
C PRO A 46 -4.40 -0.32 3.57
N LYS A 47 -5.43 0.52 3.68
CA LYS A 47 -5.66 1.32 4.89
C LYS A 47 -6.26 0.50 6.03
N GLY A 48 -6.90 -0.63 5.71
CA GLY A 48 -7.44 -1.53 6.71
C GLY A 48 -6.35 -2.31 7.45
N ALA A 49 -6.71 -2.90 8.59
CA ALA A 49 -5.79 -3.61 9.47
C ALA A 49 -5.59 -5.07 9.02
N TYR A 50 -4.86 -5.26 7.93
CA TYR A 50 -4.56 -6.58 7.38
C TYR A 50 -3.09 -6.90 7.58
N THR A 51 -2.77 -8.13 7.98
CA THR A 51 -1.40 -8.52 8.32
C THR A 51 -0.54 -8.84 7.10
N ASP A 52 -1.16 -9.37 6.04
CA ASP A 52 -0.47 -9.75 4.81
C ASP A 52 -1.47 -9.90 3.67
N VAL A 53 -0.98 -10.31 2.49
CA VAL A 53 -1.82 -10.49 1.30
C VAL A 53 -2.85 -11.60 1.50
N ASP A 54 -2.49 -12.67 2.21
CA ASP A 54 -3.40 -13.78 2.47
C ASP A 54 -4.58 -13.31 3.33
N ASP A 55 -4.30 -12.59 4.42
CA ASP A 55 -5.32 -12.01 5.29
C ASP A 55 -6.21 -11.05 4.49
N PHE A 56 -5.61 -10.17 3.71
CA PHE A 56 -6.34 -9.22 2.87
C PHE A 56 -7.26 -9.94 1.87
N SER A 57 -6.75 -10.98 1.20
CA SER A 57 -7.52 -11.68 0.18
C SER A 57 -8.74 -12.40 0.74
N LYS A 58 -8.67 -12.82 1.99
CA LYS A 58 -9.77 -13.55 2.65
C LYS A 58 -10.80 -12.64 3.31
N ASN A 59 -10.35 -11.49 3.83
CA ASN A 59 -11.16 -10.68 4.74
C ASN A 59 -11.51 -9.29 4.23
N ALA A 60 -10.85 -8.82 3.18
CA ALA A 60 -11.13 -7.48 2.63
C ALA A 60 -12.44 -7.48 1.85
N SER A 61 -13.11 -6.33 1.81
CA SER A 61 -14.30 -6.14 1.00
C SER A 61 -13.94 -6.08 -0.49
N LYS A 62 -14.97 -6.19 -1.34
CA LYS A 62 -14.78 -6.03 -2.80
C LYS A 62 -14.25 -4.64 -3.12
N GLU A 63 -14.75 -3.62 -2.43
CA GLU A 63 -14.33 -2.23 -2.62
C GLU A 63 -12.87 -2.05 -2.25
N GLU A 64 -12.43 -2.65 -1.15
CA GLU A 64 -11.03 -2.60 -0.72
C GLU A 64 -10.12 -3.31 -1.72
N THR A 65 -10.54 -4.47 -2.22
CA THR A 65 -9.77 -5.24 -3.20
C THR A 65 -9.64 -4.46 -4.51
N LEU A 66 -10.73 -3.91 -5.01
CA LEU A 66 -10.72 -3.10 -6.23
C LEU A 66 -9.85 -1.86 -6.05
N SER A 67 -9.96 -1.20 -4.90
CA SER A 67 -9.18 -0.01 -4.57
C SER A 67 -7.69 -0.29 -4.60
N LEU A 68 -7.26 -1.44 -4.07
CA LEU A 68 -5.85 -1.85 -4.09
C LEU A 68 -5.35 -2.06 -5.51
N MET A 69 -6.11 -2.77 -6.34
CA MET A 69 -5.72 -3.02 -7.73
C MET A 69 -5.69 -1.73 -8.55
N GLN A 70 -6.62 -0.81 -8.31
CA GLN A 70 -6.61 0.50 -8.96
C GLN A 70 -5.37 1.30 -8.57
N ALA A 71 -4.99 1.23 -7.29
CA ALA A 71 -3.78 1.91 -6.81
C ALA A 71 -2.53 1.34 -7.47
N VAL A 72 -2.43 0.03 -7.59
CA VAL A 72 -1.31 -0.63 -8.27
C VAL A 72 -1.22 -0.16 -9.73
N ALA A 73 -2.35 -0.12 -10.43
CA ALA A 73 -2.39 0.33 -11.82
C ALA A 73 -1.94 1.80 -11.95
N GLU A 74 -2.40 2.67 -11.06
CA GLU A 74 -2.01 4.08 -11.07
C GLU A 74 -0.54 4.28 -10.76
N VAL A 75 0.00 3.52 -9.81
CA VAL A 75 1.43 3.55 -9.49
C VAL A 75 2.26 3.13 -10.71
N CYS A 76 1.83 2.09 -11.42
CA CYS A 76 2.52 1.67 -12.65
C CYS A 76 2.54 2.78 -13.70
N LYS A 77 1.44 3.53 -13.86
CA LYS A 77 1.38 4.68 -14.78
C LYS A 77 2.33 5.80 -14.35
N ILE A 78 2.30 6.14 -13.05
CA ILE A 78 3.10 7.24 -12.50
C ILE A 78 4.58 6.92 -12.62
N THR A 79 4.98 5.69 -12.31
CA THR A 79 6.38 5.27 -12.31
C THR A 79 6.84 4.73 -13.66
N LYS A 80 5.93 4.51 -14.59
CA LYS A 80 6.18 3.95 -15.92
C LYS A 80 6.76 2.55 -15.86
N ILE A 81 6.33 1.76 -14.86
CA ILE A 81 6.75 0.37 -14.67
C ILE A 81 5.61 -0.55 -15.04
N SER A 82 5.94 -1.70 -15.65
CA SER A 82 4.97 -2.74 -15.96
C SER A 82 5.08 -3.87 -14.93
N LEU A 83 3.93 -4.34 -14.45
CA LEU A 83 3.88 -5.51 -13.56
C LEU A 83 4.24 -6.82 -14.27
N ALA A 84 4.16 -6.83 -15.60
CA ALA A 84 4.47 -8.03 -16.39
C ALA A 84 5.98 -8.31 -16.45
N GLU A 85 6.77 -7.39 -15.98
CA GLU A 85 8.21 -7.49 -15.96
C GLU A 85 8.71 -7.68 -14.53
#